data_118d79b0b7a2e5fefa4355893983864c
#
_entry.id   118d79b0b7a2e5fefa4355893983864c
#
_cell.length_a   1.000
_cell.length_b   1.000
_cell.length_c   1.000
_cell.angle_alpha   90.00
_cell.angle_beta   90.00
_cell.angle_gamma   90.00
#
_symmetry.space_group_name_H-M   'P 1'
#
loop_
_entity.id
_entity.type
_entity.pdbx_description
1 polymer ?
#
loop_
_entity_poly.entity_id
_entity_poly.type
_entity_poly.pdbx_seq_one_letter_code
_entity_poly.pdbx_strand_id
1 'polypeptide(L)'
;SKMPINQLSNVNNLDNMTLLINVWDASLVKNFEKSIIDSNLGVSPQTDGNNILLKFPEITKDRRIELVKFISEITEKFKISIRGIRKKYIDEIKLLEKDKNLSIDESKLFQNDIQKITDDSILEIESIQKTKETEILKI
;
A
#
# COMPACT_ATOMS: atom_id res chain seq x y z
N SER A 1 -0.18 24.64 0.50
CA SER A 1 -0.93 23.44 0.10
C SER A 1 0.04 22.29 -0.15
N LYS A 2 -0.31 21.06 0.28
CA LYS A 2 0.47 19.87 -0.03
C LYS A 2 0.24 19.51 -1.50
N MET A 3 1.30 19.50 -2.30
CA MET A 3 1.25 19.09 -3.71
C MET A 3 2.09 17.81 -3.90
N PRO A 4 1.69 16.91 -4.80
CA PRO A 4 2.47 15.72 -5.14
C PRO A 4 3.83 16.12 -5.74
N ILE A 5 4.86 15.34 -5.43
CA ILE A 5 6.25 15.60 -5.83
C ILE A 5 6.42 15.64 -7.36
N ASN A 6 5.68 14.79 -8.08
CA ASN A 6 5.70 14.69 -9.54
C ASN A 6 5.06 15.88 -10.27
N GLN A 7 4.41 16.79 -9.55
CA GLN A 7 3.85 18.03 -10.12
C GLN A 7 4.81 19.22 -9.99
N LEU A 8 5.92 19.05 -9.29
CA LEU A 8 6.90 20.10 -9.00
C LEU A 8 8.33 19.72 -9.38
N SER A 9 8.53 18.47 -9.80
CA SER A 9 9.85 17.92 -10.10
C SER A 9 9.77 16.72 -11.05
N ASN A 10 10.89 16.40 -11.67
CA ASN A 10 11.13 15.13 -12.35
C ASN A 10 11.87 14.19 -11.41
N VAL A 11 11.37 12.97 -11.26
CA VAL A 11 12.01 11.92 -10.44
C VAL A 11 12.53 10.83 -11.35
N ASN A 12 13.83 10.59 -11.33
CA ASN A 12 14.51 9.62 -12.17
C ASN A 12 15.33 8.64 -11.31
N ASN A 13 15.35 7.38 -11.72
CA ASN A 13 16.26 6.40 -11.14
C ASN A 13 17.62 6.51 -11.85
N LEU A 14 18.68 6.83 -11.11
CA LEU A 14 20.05 6.75 -11.64
C LEU A 14 20.57 5.32 -11.61
N ASP A 15 20.26 4.59 -10.57
CA ASP A 15 20.54 3.17 -10.38
C ASP A 15 19.50 2.52 -9.44
N ASN A 16 19.71 1.26 -9.06
CA ASN A 16 18.78 0.51 -8.20
C ASN A 16 18.66 1.08 -6.77
N MET A 17 19.55 1.98 -6.37
CA MET A 17 19.65 2.51 -5.01
C MET A 17 19.69 4.03 -4.95
N THR A 18 19.63 4.70 -6.11
CA THR A 18 19.82 6.15 -6.18
C THR A 18 18.71 6.81 -6.99
N LEU A 19 17.98 7.71 -6.36
CA LEU A 19 16.98 8.56 -6.99
C LEU A 19 17.54 9.97 -7.20
N LEU A 20 17.28 10.53 -8.36
CA LEU A 20 17.53 11.94 -8.69
C LEU A 20 16.20 12.66 -8.81
N ILE A 21 15.99 13.68 -8.00
CA ILE A 21 14.85 14.59 -8.07
C ILE A 21 15.34 15.91 -8.63
N ASN A 22 14.87 16.27 -9.82
CA ASN A 22 15.14 17.55 -10.43
C ASN A 22 13.96 18.48 -10.18
N VAL A 23 14.11 19.44 -9.27
CA VAL A 23 13.09 20.41 -8.88
C VAL A 23 13.03 21.53 -9.88
N TRP A 24 11.83 21.83 -10.40
CA TRP A 24 11.67 22.86 -11.47
C TRP A 24 11.91 24.28 -10.96
N ASP A 25 11.55 24.55 -9.71
CA ASP A 25 11.73 25.85 -9.06
C ASP A 25 12.75 25.78 -7.94
N ALA A 26 13.88 26.44 -8.10
CA ALA A 26 14.96 26.49 -7.13
C ALA A 26 14.52 26.96 -5.73
N SER A 27 13.50 27.81 -5.65
CA SER A 27 12.97 28.31 -4.37
C SER A 27 12.32 27.23 -3.52
N LEU A 28 11.90 26.12 -4.14
CA LEU A 28 11.22 25.00 -3.48
C LEU A 28 12.18 23.91 -2.96
N VAL A 29 13.45 23.94 -3.37
CA VAL A 29 14.45 22.90 -3.03
C VAL A 29 14.54 22.65 -1.53
N LYS A 30 14.62 23.71 -0.72
CA LYS A 30 14.62 23.58 0.76
C LYS A 30 13.37 22.94 1.34
N ASN A 31 12.23 23.21 0.72
CA ASN A 31 10.96 22.61 1.13
C ASN A 31 10.91 21.11 0.79
N PHE A 32 11.50 20.74 -0.35
CA PHE A 32 11.68 19.33 -0.73
C PHE A 32 12.59 18.60 0.25
N GLU A 33 13.76 19.15 0.56
CA GLU A 33 14.70 18.57 1.54
C GLU A 33 14.01 18.33 2.87
N LYS A 34 13.34 19.35 3.40
CA LYS A 34 12.62 19.24 4.67
C LYS A 34 11.55 18.15 4.61
N SER A 35 10.74 18.13 3.56
CA SER A 35 9.68 17.12 3.40
C SER A 35 10.24 15.70 3.29
N ILE A 36 11.38 15.50 2.64
CA ILE A 36 12.07 14.22 2.53
C ILE A 36 12.57 13.76 3.90
N ILE A 37 13.21 14.65 4.66
CA ILE A 37 13.68 14.36 6.03
C ILE A 37 12.50 14.01 6.94
N ASP A 38 11.44 14.81 6.91
CA ASP A 38 10.24 14.61 7.74
C ASP A 38 9.49 13.31 7.38
N SER A 39 9.64 12.80 6.15
CA SER A 39 9.03 11.53 5.72
C SER A 39 9.71 10.29 6.28
N ASN A 40 10.86 10.44 6.94
CA ASN A 40 11.62 9.36 7.60
C ASN A 40 11.93 8.15 6.68
N LEU A 41 12.29 8.43 5.43
CA LEU A 41 12.65 7.40 4.44
C LEU A 41 13.99 6.70 4.73
N GLY A 42 14.72 7.11 5.77
CA GLY A 42 16.04 6.56 6.12
C GLY A 42 17.16 6.98 5.17
N VAL A 43 16.95 8.07 4.42
CA VAL A 43 17.94 8.65 3.50
C VAL A 43 18.15 10.13 3.80
N SER A 44 19.38 10.59 3.59
CA SER A 44 19.70 12.02 3.67
C SER A 44 19.78 12.60 2.27
N PRO A 45 18.99 13.65 1.95
CA PRO A 45 19.07 14.30 0.66
C PRO A 45 20.43 15.00 0.49
N GLN A 46 21.04 14.82 -0.68
CA GLN A 46 22.23 15.56 -1.11
C GLN A 46 21.81 16.50 -2.23
N THR A 47 21.92 17.80 -1.99
CA THR A 47 21.44 18.83 -2.92
C THR A 47 22.60 19.45 -3.68
N ASP A 48 22.44 19.54 -5.00
CA ASP A 48 23.31 20.28 -5.90
C ASP A 48 22.44 21.12 -6.85
N GLY A 49 22.40 22.42 -6.59
CA GLY A 49 21.51 23.34 -7.30
C GLY A 49 20.03 22.92 -7.17
N ASN A 50 19.41 22.62 -8.30
CA ASN A 50 18.01 22.15 -8.34
C ASN A 50 17.87 20.63 -8.26
N ASN A 51 18.98 19.91 -8.14
CA ASN A 51 19.00 18.46 -8.08
C ASN A 51 19.11 18.00 -6.63
N ILE A 52 18.26 17.06 -6.26
CA ILE A 52 18.32 16.38 -4.96
C ILE A 52 18.59 14.90 -5.23
N LEU A 53 19.73 14.43 -4.75
CA LEU A 53 20.15 13.05 -4.85
C LEU A 53 19.77 12.31 -3.56
N LEU A 54 19.05 11.20 -3.70
CA LEU A 54 18.68 10.30 -2.61
C LEU A 54 19.38 8.96 -2.81
N LYS A 55 20.40 8.69 -2.00
CA LYS A 55 21.11 7.41 -2.03
C LYS A 55 20.62 6.53 -0.90
N PHE A 56 19.92 5.45 -1.26
CA PHE A 56 19.42 4.47 -0.31
C PHE A 56 20.53 3.51 0.11
N PRO A 57 20.68 3.21 1.42
CA PRO A 57 21.62 2.18 1.87
C PRO A 57 21.11 0.79 1.46
N GLU A 58 22.02 -0.17 1.35
CA GLU A 58 21.62 -1.58 1.21
C GLU A 58 20.73 -2.02 2.36
N ILE A 59 19.66 -2.73 2.01
CA ILE A 59 18.73 -3.24 3.03
C ILE A 59 19.43 -4.39 3.78
N THR A 60 19.68 -4.20 5.06
CA THR A 60 20.23 -5.23 5.94
C THR A 60 19.28 -6.42 6.09
N LYS A 61 19.83 -7.60 6.44
CA LYS A 61 19.02 -8.79 6.71
C LYS A 61 17.95 -8.54 7.76
N ASP A 62 18.30 -7.85 8.84
CA ASP A 62 17.36 -7.53 9.93
C ASP A 62 16.23 -6.62 9.43
N ARG A 63 16.55 -5.62 8.62
CA ARG A 63 15.54 -4.73 8.03
C ARG A 63 14.60 -5.47 7.08
N ARG A 64 15.08 -6.46 6.33
CA ARG A 64 14.23 -7.32 5.50
C ARG A 64 13.21 -8.10 6.33
N ILE A 65 13.66 -8.67 7.46
CA ILE A 65 12.79 -9.39 8.41
C ILE A 65 11.72 -8.46 8.99
N GLU A 66 12.09 -7.24 9.39
CA GLU A 66 11.13 -6.25 9.86
C GLU A 66 10.09 -5.88 8.80
N LEU A 67 10.52 -5.71 7.54
CA LEU A 67 9.60 -5.40 6.44
C LEU A 67 8.62 -6.55 6.16
N VAL A 68 9.06 -7.80 6.21
CA VAL A 68 8.18 -8.97 6.07
C VAL A 68 7.13 -8.99 7.18
N LYS A 69 7.55 -8.74 8.43
CA LYS A 69 6.63 -8.65 9.56
C LYS A 69 5.61 -7.52 9.38
N PHE A 70 6.06 -6.36 8.95
CA PHE A 70 5.21 -5.20 8.69
C PHE A 70 4.17 -5.49 7.58
N ILE A 71 4.57 -6.16 6.49
CA ILE A 71 3.65 -6.59 5.44
C ILE A 71 2.60 -7.54 5.98
N SER A 72 3.00 -8.52 6.80
CA SER A 72 2.07 -9.47 7.42
C SER A 72 1.02 -8.76 8.29
N GLU A 73 1.43 -7.77 9.10
CA GLU A 73 0.53 -6.97 9.93
C GLU A 73 -0.47 -6.16 9.09
N ILE A 74 -0.01 -5.52 8.00
CA ILE A 74 -0.88 -4.77 7.07
C ILE A 74 -1.88 -5.72 6.41
N THR A 75 -1.41 -6.85 5.91
CA THR A 75 -2.24 -7.85 5.24
C THR A 75 -3.36 -8.34 6.16
N GLU A 76 -3.05 -8.61 7.42
CA GLU A 76 -4.06 -9.06 8.39
C GLU A 76 -5.12 -7.98 8.67
N LYS A 77 -4.73 -6.71 8.73
CA LYS A 77 -5.68 -5.60 8.84
C LYS A 77 -6.65 -5.55 7.66
N PHE A 78 -6.16 -5.74 6.44
CA PHE A 78 -7.01 -5.78 5.25
C PHE A 78 -7.95 -6.99 5.26
N LYS A 79 -7.48 -8.18 5.63
CA LYS A 79 -8.33 -9.37 5.77
C LYS A 79 -9.46 -9.16 6.79
N ILE A 80 -9.15 -8.53 7.92
CA ILE A 80 -10.15 -8.19 8.95
C ILE A 80 -11.20 -7.22 8.37
N SER A 81 -10.77 -6.21 7.62
CA SER A 81 -11.68 -5.25 6.96
C SER A 81 -12.60 -5.94 5.96
N ILE A 82 -12.08 -6.83 5.12
CA ILE A 82 -12.86 -7.61 4.15
C ILE A 82 -13.90 -8.50 4.85
N ARG A 83 -13.48 -9.19 5.93
CA ARG A 83 -14.42 -10.00 6.74
C ARG A 83 -15.52 -9.15 7.37
N GLY A 84 -15.20 -7.94 7.80
CA GLY A 84 -16.17 -6.97 8.32
C GLY A 84 -17.18 -6.54 7.26
N ILE A 85 -16.72 -6.23 6.05
CA ILE A 85 -17.57 -5.89 4.91
C ILE A 85 -18.49 -7.06 4.56
N ARG A 86 -17.96 -8.29 4.46
CA ARG A 86 -18.76 -9.49 4.23
C ARG A 86 -19.89 -9.63 5.25
N LYS A 87 -19.56 -9.51 6.55
CA LYS A 87 -20.54 -9.62 7.63
C LYS A 87 -21.66 -8.60 7.44
N LYS A 88 -21.31 -7.34 7.19
CA LYS A 88 -22.29 -6.27 6.98
C LYS A 88 -23.29 -6.62 5.87
N TYR A 89 -22.80 -7.03 4.69
CA TYR A 89 -23.67 -7.34 3.55
C TYR A 89 -24.49 -8.62 3.75
N ILE A 90 -23.95 -9.63 4.43
CA ILE A 90 -24.72 -10.82 4.81
C ILE A 90 -25.86 -10.47 5.76
N ASP A 91 -25.61 -9.59 6.73
CA ASP A 91 -26.63 -9.12 7.67
C ASP A 91 -27.73 -8.32 6.95
N GLU A 92 -27.35 -7.46 5.97
CA GLU A 92 -28.31 -6.72 5.12
C GLU A 92 -29.19 -7.67 4.28
N ILE A 93 -28.61 -8.71 3.66
CA ILE A 93 -29.36 -9.71 2.89
C ILE A 93 -30.36 -10.45 3.77
N LYS A 94 -29.95 -10.87 4.97
CA LYS A 94 -30.85 -11.53 5.93
C LYS A 94 -31.98 -10.63 6.38
N LEU A 95 -31.75 -9.33 6.50
CA LEU A 95 -32.79 -8.36 6.81
C LEU A 95 -33.79 -8.26 5.67
N LEU A 96 -33.35 -8.18 4.43
CA LEU A 96 -34.21 -8.14 3.24
C LEU A 96 -35.05 -9.43 3.09
N GLU A 97 -34.48 -10.59 3.42
CA GLU A 97 -35.23 -11.87 3.48
C GLU A 97 -36.29 -11.83 4.55
N LYS A 98 -35.95 -11.37 5.76
CA LYS A 98 -36.92 -11.24 6.87
C LYS A 98 -38.08 -10.32 6.53
N ASP A 99 -37.79 -9.21 5.84
CA ASP A 99 -38.76 -8.21 5.41
C ASP A 99 -39.55 -8.67 4.15
N LYS A 100 -39.34 -9.92 3.68
CA LYS A 100 -39.95 -10.52 2.49
C LYS A 100 -39.65 -9.76 1.18
N ASN A 101 -38.59 -8.98 1.14
CA ASN A 101 -38.08 -8.31 -0.07
C ASN A 101 -37.21 -9.23 -0.93
N LEU A 102 -36.74 -10.34 -0.36
CA LEU A 102 -36.01 -11.41 -1.02
C LEU A 102 -36.61 -12.76 -0.65
N SER A 103 -36.64 -13.68 -1.60
CA SER A 103 -36.94 -15.09 -1.33
C SER A 103 -35.77 -15.77 -0.60
N ILE A 104 -36.05 -16.89 0.06
CA ILE A 104 -35.03 -17.70 0.74
C ILE A 104 -33.93 -18.16 -0.24
N ASP A 105 -34.35 -18.54 -1.47
CA ASP A 105 -33.40 -19.02 -2.48
C ASP A 105 -32.51 -17.90 -3.03
N GLU A 106 -33.07 -16.73 -3.29
CA GLU A 106 -32.29 -15.53 -3.67
C GLU A 106 -31.32 -15.10 -2.55
N SER A 107 -31.79 -15.12 -1.30
CA SER A 107 -30.94 -14.81 -0.14
C SER A 107 -29.76 -15.76 -0.06
N LYS A 108 -29.95 -17.06 -0.21
CA LYS A 108 -28.88 -18.06 -0.24
C LYS A 108 -27.89 -17.81 -1.40
N LEU A 109 -28.41 -17.51 -2.59
CA LEU A 109 -27.58 -17.23 -3.77
C LEU A 109 -26.67 -16.03 -3.51
N PHE A 110 -27.22 -14.91 -3.05
CA PHE A 110 -26.44 -13.71 -2.75
C PHE A 110 -25.43 -13.91 -1.62
N GLN A 111 -25.78 -14.65 -0.56
CA GLN A 111 -24.83 -14.98 0.51
C GLN A 111 -23.66 -15.82 -0.02
N ASN A 112 -23.90 -16.78 -0.92
CA ASN A 112 -22.87 -17.58 -1.55
C ASN A 112 -21.97 -16.73 -2.46
N ASP A 113 -22.54 -15.81 -3.23
CA ASP A 113 -21.78 -14.90 -4.09
C ASP A 113 -20.88 -13.98 -3.26
N ILE A 114 -21.38 -13.41 -2.17
CA ILE A 114 -20.58 -12.59 -1.25
C ILE A 114 -19.46 -13.43 -0.60
N GLN A 115 -19.75 -14.66 -0.21
CA GLN A 115 -18.74 -15.56 0.34
C GLN A 115 -17.64 -15.83 -0.69
N LYS A 116 -17.99 -16.14 -1.93
CA LYS A 116 -17.06 -16.39 -3.02
C LYS A 116 -16.17 -15.17 -3.30
N ILE A 117 -16.76 -13.98 -3.44
CA ILE A 117 -16.02 -12.73 -3.65
C ILE A 117 -15.04 -12.48 -2.49
N THR A 118 -15.48 -12.75 -1.26
CA THR A 118 -14.62 -12.61 -0.06
C THR A 118 -13.45 -13.58 -0.11
N ASP A 119 -13.68 -14.84 -0.43
CA ASP A 119 -12.63 -15.86 -0.48
C ASP A 119 -11.62 -15.55 -1.60
N ASP A 120 -12.09 -15.17 -2.78
CA ASP A 120 -11.26 -14.77 -3.91
C ASP A 120 -10.39 -13.54 -3.55
N SER A 121 -10.97 -12.55 -2.89
CA SER A 121 -10.23 -11.35 -2.44
C SER A 121 -9.17 -11.66 -1.39
N ILE A 122 -9.44 -12.58 -0.46
CA ILE A 122 -8.46 -13.02 0.55
C ILE A 122 -7.31 -13.78 -0.11
N LEU A 123 -7.62 -14.68 -1.07
CA LEU A 123 -6.59 -15.40 -1.83
C LEU A 123 -5.69 -14.45 -2.63
N GLU A 124 -6.26 -13.42 -3.25
CA GLU A 124 -5.49 -12.40 -3.97
C GLU A 124 -4.53 -11.65 -3.03
N ILE A 125 -5.01 -11.22 -1.86
CA ILE A 125 -4.16 -10.56 -0.84
C ILE A 125 -3.03 -11.48 -0.40
N GLU A 126 -3.30 -12.76 -0.15
CA GLU A 126 -2.27 -13.74 0.26
C GLU A 126 -1.23 -13.98 -0.83
N SER A 127 -1.67 -14.02 -2.09
CA SER A 127 -0.77 -14.13 -3.24
C SER A 127 0.16 -12.93 -3.36
N ILE A 128 -0.38 -11.70 -3.22
CA ILE A 128 0.40 -10.47 -3.25
C ILE A 128 1.39 -10.43 -2.08
N GLN A 129 0.95 -10.80 -0.88
CA GLN A 129 1.80 -10.88 0.31
C GLN A 129 2.98 -11.81 0.06
N LYS A 130 2.72 -13.05 -0.37
CA LYS A 130 3.76 -14.06 -0.62
C LYS A 130 4.76 -13.61 -1.66
N THR A 131 4.30 -12.98 -2.73
CA THR A 131 5.16 -12.43 -3.78
C THR A 131 6.07 -11.35 -3.21
N LYS A 132 5.53 -10.42 -2.43
CA LYS A 132 6.31 -9.34 -1.80
C LYS A 132 7.30 -9.84 -0.75
N GLU A 133 6.92 -10.81 0.06
CA GLU A 133 7.83 -11.45 1.02
C GLU A 133 9.01 -12.11 0.29
N THR A 134 8.74 -12.81 -0.80
CA THR A 134 9.79 -13.43 -1.62
C THR A 134 10.72 -12.39 -2.23
N GLU A 135 10.18 -11.29 -2.77
CA GLU A 135 10.97 -10.19 -3.34
C GLU A 135 11.88 -9.54 -2.29
N ILE A 136 11.37 -9.31 -1.07
CA ILE A 136 12.13 -8.68 0.01
C ILE A 136 13.24 -9.60 0.53
N LEU A 137 12.99 -10.90 0.60
CA LEU A 137 13.95 -11.91 1.09
C LEU A 137 14.96 -12.35 0.03
N LYS A 138 14.72 -12.08 -1.26
CA LYS A 138 15.69 -12.35 -2.31
C LYS A 138 16.97 -11.54 -2.06
N ILE A 139 18.07 -12.23 -1.98
CA ILE A 139 19.43 -11.69 -1.90
C ILE A 139 19.95 -11.49 -3.32
#